data_120c5f420fd54ad78b75d8f2ab81536f
#
_entry.id   120c5f420fd54ad78b75d8f2ab81536f
#
_cell.length_a   1.000
_cell.length_b   1.000
_cell.length_c   1.000
_cell.angle_alpha   90.00
_cell.angle_beta   90.00
_cell.angle_gamma   90.00
#
_symmetry.space_group_name_H-M   'P 1'
#
loop_
_entity.id
_entity.type
_entity.pdbx_description
1 polymer ?
#
loop_
_entity_poly.entity_id
_entity_poly.type
_entity_poly.pdbx_seq_one_letter_code
_entity_poly.pdbx_strand_id
1 'polypeptide(L)'
;LLNAEHSSEIVFTNGATDSINLVAQSFLKSQVKKNDIILISETEHHSNLVPWQQLALETGAKIEFLPIRDDLLVDTEKIKAKINDKVKLISTHHISSISGGKQNIEKIIKIAKSFNIPTLIDGAQAIAHTPIDVKELDCDFYCFSGHKLFGPTGTGILYSKSRHLDRFIPHKFGGGMVDNVSLYGNSFSELPHRLEAGTPNISGVIGLGEAVKFVKSVGFGVIQELETNFTEKFNHELSKVDNCVLVGSGPRSAPIFTFNIEGIHHYDLASLLSEYNICTRSGHLCSQPMIEMCGLNGAVRASLSIYNNEEEIENFMVILKKAISFLKR
;
A
#
# COMPACT_ATOMS: atom_id res chain seq x y z
N LEU A 1 15.57 -5.90 -6.12
CA LEU A 1 14.36 -6.37 -5.44
C LEU A 1 13.16 -6.37 -6.41
N LEU A 2 12.91 -5.27 -7.12
CA LEU A 2 11.80 -5.12 -8.06
C LEU A 2 12.07 -5.66 -9.46
N ASN A 3 13.28 -6.04 -9.78
CA ASN A 3 13.73 -6.44 -11.13
C ASN A 3 13.51 -5.34 -12.20
N ALA A 4 13.65 -4.05 -11.82
CA ALA A 4 13.63 -2.94 -12.79
C ALA A 4 14.72 -3.12 -13.85
N GLU A 5 14.49 -2.63 -15.07
CA GLU A 5 15.43 -2.77 -16.18
C GLU A 5 16.62 -1.83 -16.03
N HIS A 6 16.34 -0.60 -15.62
CA HIS A 6 17.35 0.44 -15.43
C HIS A 6 17.24 1.05 -14.02
N SER A 7 18.37 1.43 -13.44
CA SER A 7 18.38 2.12 -12.14
C SER A 7 17.66 3.48 -12.19
N SER A 8 17.64 4.13 -13.35
CA SER A 8 16.90 5.38 -13.59
C SER A 8 15.38 5.26 -13.47
N GLU A 9 14.83 4.03 -13.50
CA GLU A 9 13.40 3.76 -13.25
C GLU A 9 13.03 3.82 -11.77
N ILE A 10 14.02 3.96 -10.89
CA ILE A 10 13.83 4.01 -9.44
C ILE A 10 14.06 5.44 -8.95
N VAL A 11 13.03 6.01 -8.33
CA VAL A 11 13.08 7.32 -7.67
C VAL A 11 12.97 7.11 -6.17
N PHE A 12 13.91 7.68 -5.42
CA PHE A 12 13.86 7.67 -3.96
C PHE A 12 12.89 8.74 -3.45
N THR A 13 12.04 8.35 -2.52
CA THR A 13 11.02 9.19 -1.90
C THR A 13 11.03 9.01 -0.38
N ASN A 14 10.17 9.74 0.33
CA ASN A 14 10.05 9.58 1.79
C ASN A 14 9.12 8.44 2.22
N GLY A 15 8.50 7.74 1.26
CA GLY A 15 7.56 6.64 1.50
C GLY A 15 6.56 6.52 0.36
N ALA A 16 5.72 5.46 0.39
CA ALA A 16 4.68 5.23 -0.61
C ALA A 16 3.75 6.45 -0.81
N THR A 17 3.40 7.14 0.27
CA THR A 17 2.59 8.36 0.21
C THR A 17 3.24 9.44 -0.65
N ASP A 18 4.54 9.68 -0.47
CA ASP A 18 5.29 10.67 -1.27
C ASP A 18 5.42 10.21 -2.73
N SER A 19 5.61 8.90 -2.95
CA SER A 19 5.63 8.29 -4.30
C SER A 19 4.32 8.51 -5.05
N ILE A 20 3.18 8.28 -4.39
CA ILE A 20 1.85 8.47 -5.00
C ILE A 20 1.60 9.96 -5.29
N ASN A 21 1.97 10.85 -4.35
CA ASN A 21 1.89 12.29 -4.59
C ASN A 21 2.80 12.73 -5.75
N LEU A 22 4.00 12.14 -5.89
CA LEU A 22 4.88 12.40 -7.01
C LEU A 22 4.22 12.04 -8.34
N VAL A 23 3.58 10.87 -8.44
CA VAL A 23 2.82 10.51 -9.65
C VAL A 23 1.65 11.45 -9.87
N ALA A 24 0.89 11.80 -8.83
CA ALA A 24 -0.25 12.69 -8.94
C ALA A 24 0.15 14.08 -9.45
N GLN A 25 1.13 14.71 -8.81
CA GLN A 25 1.49 16.11 -9.07
C GLN A 25 2.45 16.28 -10.25
N SER A 26 3.41 15.35 -10.43
CA SER A 26 4.45 15.47 -11.44
C SER A 26 4.12 14.77 -12.77
N PHE A 27 3.32 13.70 -12.73
CA PHE A 27 2.97 12.95 -13.94
C PHE A 27 1.55 13.23 -14.39
N LEU A 28 0.55 12.99 -13.51
CA LEU A 28 -0.85 12.96 -13.94
C LEU A 28 -1.46 14.36 -14.09
N LYS A 29 -1.09 15.32 -13.23
CA LYS A 29 -1.68 16.68 -13.19
C LYS A 29 -1.67 17.39 -14.54
N SER A 30 -0.59 17.28 -15.31
CA SER A 30 -0.48 17.90 -16.64
C SER A 30 -1.27 17.18 -17.73
N GLN A 31 -1.83 16.01 -17.44
CA GLN A 31 -2.47 15.12 -18.41
C GLN A 31 -3.97 14.98 -18.20
N VAL A 32 -4.48 15.42 -17.05
CA VAL A 32 -5.90 15.37 -16.72
C VAL A 32 -6.55 16.75 -16.85
N LYS A 33 -7.79 16.75 -17.24
CA LYS A 33 -8.63 17.93 -17.39
C LYS A 33 -10.01 17.69 -16.77
N LYS A 34 -10.83 18.73 -16.75
CA LYS A 34 -12.20 18.67 -16.23
C LYS A 34 -12.98 17.51 -16.84
N ASN A 35 -13.61 16.72 -15.98
CA ASN A 35 -14.39 15.51 -16.27
C ASN A 35 -13.58 14.29 -16.73
N ASP A 36 -12.26 14.32 -16.76
CA ASP A 36 -11.46 13.10 -16.83
C ASP A 36 -11.62 12.29 -15.54
N ILE A 37 -11.34 10.99 -15.61
CA ILE A 37 -11.62 10.06 -14.51
C ILE A 37 -10.29 9.46 -14.01
N ILE A 38 -10.13 9.44 -12.69
CA ILE A 38 -9.12 8.64 -11.98
C ILE A 38 -9.90 7.49 -11.34
N LEU A 39 -9.60 6.26 -11.78
CA LEU A 39 -10.30 5.06 -11.35
C LEU A 39 -9.49 4.35 -10.26
N ILE A 40 -10.02 4.25 -9.06
CA ILE A 40 -9.32 3.67 -7.89
C ILE A 40 -10.17 2.59 -7.21
N SER A 41 -9.56 1.71 -6.41
CA SER A 41 -10.33 0.79 -5.58
C SER A 41 -10.97 1.51 -4.39
N GLU A 42 -12.17 1.13 -3.99
CA GLU A 42 -12.83 1.65 -2.79
C GLU A 42 -12.11 1.24 -1.49
N THR A 43 -11.27 0.22 -1.56
CA THR A 43 -10.59 -0.39 -0.41
C THR A 43 -9.17 0.12 -0.20
N GLU A 44 -8.86 1.31 -0.74
CA GLU A 44 -7.53 1.89 -0.68
C GLU A 44 -7.17 2.47 0.70
N HIS A 45 -5.88 2.41 0.99
CA HIS A 45 -5.30 3.20 2.07
C HIS A 45 -5.41 4.70 1.75
N HIS A 46 -5.52 5.57 2.77
CA HIS A 46 -5.60 7.03 2.59
C HIS A 46 -4.49 7.59 1.68
N SER A 47 -3.28 6.99 1.71
CA SER A 47 -2.17 7.39 0.85
C SER A 47 -2.46 7.20 -0.65
N ASN A 48 -3.33 6.25 -1.01
CA ASN A 48 -3.73 5.97 -2.39
C ASN A 48 -5.19 6.42 -2.70
N LEU A 49 -5.74 7.28 -1.86
CA LEU A 49 -7.05 7.90 -2.05
C LEU A 49 -6.93 9.44 -2.05
N VAL A 50 -6.38 9.99 -0.96
CA VAL A 50 -6.37 11.46 -0.73
C VAL A 50 -5.59 12.24 -1.81
N PRO A 51 -4.42 11.80 -2.30
CA PRO A 51 -3.73 12.51 -3.37
C PRO A 51 -4.58 12.64 -4.64
N TRP A 52 -5.35 11.61 -4.98
CA TRP A 52 -6.24 11.64 -6.14
C TRP A 52 -7.43 12.56 -5.93
N GLN A 53 -7.99 12.59 -4.71
CA GLN A 53 -9.05 13.53 -4.35
C GLN A 53 -8.58 14.99 -4.50
N GLN A 54 -7.37 15.30 -4.02
CA GLN A 54 -6.81 16.65 -4.16
C GLN A 54 -6.56 17.01 -5.64
N LEU A 55 -5.97 16.08 -6.40
CA LEU A 55 -5.76 16.28 -7.83
C LEU A 55 -7.08 16.52 -8.57
N ALA A 56 -8.12 15.75 -8.24
CA ALA A 56 -9.44 15.91 -8.84
C ALA A 56 -10.05 17.28 -8.52
N LEU A 57 -9.90 17.77 -7.29
CA LEU A 57 -10.35 19.13 -6.90
C LEU A 57 -9.59 20.22 -7.68
N GLU A 58 -8.28 20.09 -7.86
CA GLU A 58 -7.45 21.06 -8.56
C GLU A 58 -7.73 21.13 -10.07
N THR A 59 -8.03 19.99 -10.70
CA THR A 59 -8.14 19.87 -12.16
C THR A 59 -9.57 19.80 -12.67
N GLY A 60 -10.54 19.58 -11.79
CA GLY A 60 -11.93 19.30 -12.14
C GLY A 60 -12.15 17.87 -12.68
N ALA A 61 -11.18 17.00 -12.55
CA ALA A 61 -11.32 15.57 -12.80
C ALA A 61 -12.27 14.92 -11.76
N LYS A 62 -12.63 13.67 -11.99
CA LYS A 62 -13.54 12.91 -11.13
C LYS A 62 -12.83 11.66 -10.61
N ILE A 63 -13.17 11.27 -9.39
CA ILE A 63 -12.83 9.95 -8.87
C ILE A 63 -14.01 9.03 -9.16
N GLU A 64 -13.72 7.89 -9.75
CA GLU A 64 -14.64 6.75 -9.83
C GLU A 64 -13.99 5.51 -9.23
N PHE A 65 -14.84 4.56 -8.86
CA PHE A 65 -14.38 3.41 -8.11
C PHE A 65 -14.48 2.13 -8.93
N LEU A 66 -13.41 1.30 -8.79
CA LEU A 66 -13.39 -0.07 -9.28
C LEU A 66 -14.43 -0.91 -8.52
N PRO A 67 -15.21 -1.72 -9.20
CA PRO A 67 -16.16 -2.62 -8.54
C PRO A 67 -15.42 -3.61 -7.65
N ILE A 68 -15.95 -3.87 -6.46
CA ILE A 68 -15.40 -4.85 -5.51
C ILE A 68 -16.38 -5.99 -5.28
N ARG A 69 -15.86 -7.13 -4.83
CA ARG A 69 -16.61 -8.31 -4.40
C ARG A 69 -16.79 -8.31 -2.88
N ASP A 70 -17.56 -9.26 -2.36
CA ASP A 70 -17.83 -9.44 -0.92
C ASP A 70 -16.54 -9.74 -0.12
N ASP A 71 -15.50 -10.27 -0.77
CA ASP A 71 -14.17 -10.49 -0.19
C ASP A 71 -13.29 -9.25 -0.13
N LEU A 72 -13.84 -8.08 -0.49
CA LEU A 72 -13.18 -6.77 -0.53
C LEU A 72 -12.07 -6.65 -1.58
N LEU A 73 -12.03 -7.56 -2.54
CA LEU A 73 -11.12 -7.50 -3.67
C LEU A 73 -11.82 -6.94 -4.92
N VAL A 74 -11.05 -6.36 -5.82
CA VAL A 74 -11.56 -5.82 -7.09
C VAL A 74 -12.18 -6.93 -7.93
N ASP A 75 -13.42 -6.72 -8.39
CA ASP A 75 -14.10 -7.59 -9.36
C ASP A 75 -13.54 -7.32 -10.76
N THR A 76 -12.53 -8.09 -11.13
CA THR A 76 -11.84 -7.91 -12.41
C THR A 76 -12.72 -8.16 -13.63
N GLU A 77 -13.84 -8.89 -13.49
CA GLU A 77 -14.76 -9.13 -14.61
C GLU A 77 -15.56 -7.87 -14.96
N LYS A 78 -15.78 -7.00 -13.98
CA LYS A 78 -16.57 -5.78 -14.14
C LYS A 78 -15.74 -4.53 -14.45
N ILE A 79 -14.41 -4.58 -14.40
CA ILE A 79 -13.54 -3.41 -14.65
C ILE A 79 -13.84 -2.77 -16.00
N LYS A 80 -13.97 -3.57 -17.08
CA LYS A 80 -14.17 -3.06 -18.45
C LYS A 80 -15.41 -2.17 -18.57
N ALA A 81 -16.47 -2.45 -17.79
CA ALA A 81 -17.67 -1.63 -17.78
C ALA A 81 -17.47 -0.22 -17.19
N LYS A 82 -16.39 -0.02 -16.43
CA LYS A 82 -16.01 1.28 -15.86
C LYS A 82 -15.06 2.08 -16.76
N ILE A 83 -14.49 1.45 -17.79
CA ILE A 83 -13.49 2.07 -18.66
C ILE A 83 -14.19 2.79 -19.82
N ASN A 84 -13.79 4.04 -20.04
CA ASN A 84 -14.13 4.86 -21.18
C ASN A 84 -12.94 5.79 -21.52
N ASP A 85 -13.07 6.63 -22.54
CA ASP A 85 -12.05 7.54 -23.06
C ASP A 85 -11.57 8.61 -22.05
N LYS A 86 -12.34 8.83 -20.98
CA LYS A 86 -12.02 9.78 -19.90
C LYS A 86 -11.14 9.20 -18.82
N VAL A 87 -11.02 7.87 -18.72
CA VAL A 87 -10.17 7.25 -17.69
C VAL A 87 -8.69 7.49 -18.01
N LYS A 88 -7.96 8.12 -17.09
CA LYS A 88 -6.57 8.54 -17.27
C LYS A 88 -5.58 7.78 -16.41
N LEU A 89 -6.05 7.14 -15.35
CA LEU A 89 -5.25 6.29 -14.47
C LEU A 89 -6.15 5.24 -13.81
N ILE A 90 -5.58 4.06 -13.59
CA ILE A 90 -6.13 3.06 -12.67
C ILE A 90 -5.12 2.89 -11.52
N SER A 91 -5.59 3.07 -10.26
CA SER A 91 -4.74 2.88 -9.09
C SER A 91 -5.37 1.89 -8.11
N THR A 92 -4.56 0.95 -7.62
CA THR A 92 -4.99 -0.03 -6.61
C THR A 92 -3.81 -0.52 -5.77
N HIS A 93 -4.11 -0.98 -4.55
CA HIS A 93 -3.11 -1.68 -3.74
C HIS A 93 -2.85 -3.10 -4.28
N HIS A 94 -1.69 -3.67 -3.93
CA HIS A 94 -1.35 -5.05 -4.26
C HIS A 94 -1.87 -6.02 -3.19
N ILE A 95 -1.56 -5.75 -1.91
CA ILE A 95 -2.10 -6.46 -0.74
C ILE A 95 -2.79 -5.45 0.18
N SER A 96 -3.99 -5.79 0.63
CA SER A 96 -4.77 -4.93 1.51
C SER A 96 -4.13 -4.82 2.89
N SER A 97 -3.99 -3.59 3.38
CA SER A 97 -3.53 -3.32 4.76
C SER A 97 -4.60 -3.63 5.82
N ILE A 98 -5.80 -3.97 5.40
CA ILE A 98 -6.94 -4.27 6.27
C ILE A 98 -7.25 -5.76 6.27
N SER A 99 -7.54 -6.34 5.10
CA SER A 99 -7.94 -7.75 5.00
C SER A 99 -6.78 -8.72 4.80
N GLY A 100 -5.55 -8.24 4.48
CA GLY A 100 -4.45 -9.10 4.07
C GLY A 100 -4.66 -9.79 2.71
N GLY A 101 -5.77 -9.50 2.03
CA GLY A 101 -6.12 -10.07 0.73
C GLY A 101 -5.26 -9.50 -0.40
N LYS A 102 -4.91 -10.34 -1.37
CA LYS A 102 -4.11 -9.97 -2.55
C LYS A 102 -5.01 -9.68 -3.75
N GLN A 103 -4.86 -8.50 -4.34
CA GLN A 103 -5.52 -8.15 -5.59
C GLN A 103 -4.94 -8.94 -6.76
N ASN A 104 -5.77 -9.26 -7.73
CA ASN A 104 -5.31 -9.81 -9.01
C ASN A 104 -4.80 -8.66 -9.90
N ILE A 105 -3.65 -8.09 -9.49
CA ILE A 105 -3.08 -6.92 -10.17
C ILE A 105 -2.65 -7.24 -11.60
N GLU A 106 -2.20 -8.47 -11.86
CA GLU A 106 -1.81 -8.94 -13.19
C GLU A 106 -2.98 -8.76 -14.18
N LYS A 107 -4.18 -9.17 -13.77
CA LYS A 107 -5.38 -9.02 -14.59
C LYS A 107 -5.84 -7.58 -14.71
N ILE A 108 -5.77 -6.80 -13.61
CA ILE A 108 -6.08 -5.37 -13.62
C ILE A 108 -5.17 -4.63 -14.59
N ILE A 109 -3.85 -4.85 -14.51
CA ILE A 109 -2.84 -4.25 -15.39
C ILE A 109 -3.09 -4.65 -16.85
N LYS A 110 -3.34 -5.93 -17.12
CA LYS A 110 -3.64 -6.41 -18.47
C LYS A 110 -4.87 -5.75 -19.07
N ILE A 111 -5.92 -5.56 -18.27
CA ILE A 111 -7.13 -4.86 -18.72
C ILE A 111 -6.80 -3.39 -19.00
N ALA A 112 -6.18 -2.66 -18.07
CA ALA A 112 -5.80 -1.27 -18.25
C ALA A 112 -4.94 -1.04 -19.49
N LYS A 113 -3.96 -1.92 -19.72
CA LYS A 113 -3.06 -1.89 -20.89
C LYS A 113 -3.82 -2.05 -22.21
N SER A 114 -4.87 -2.88 -22.24
CA SER A 114 -5.68 -3.06 -23.44
C SER A 114 -6.45 -1.78 -23.85
N PHE A 115 -6.55 -0.81 -22.96
CA PHE A 115 -7.14 0.52 -23.20
C PHE A 115 -6.10 1.64 -23.18
N ASN A 116 -4.79 1.33 -23.11
CA ASN A 116 -3.70 2.29 -22.97
C ASN A 116 -3.81 3.19 -21.75
N ILE A 117 -4.36 2.69 -20.66
CA ILE A 117 -4.50 3.41 -19.39
C ILE A 117 -3.34 3.03 -18.48
N PRO A 118 -2.55 4.00 -17.98
CA PRO A 118 -1.47 3.74 -17.04
C PRO A 118 -2.01 3.24 -15.70
N THR A 119 -1.20 2.38 -15.05
CA THR A 119 -1.52 1.78 -13.75
C THR A 119 -0.54 2.19 -12.68
N LEU A 120 -1.04 2.53 -11.48
CA LEU A 120 -0.25 2.66 -10.27
C LEU A 120 -0.63 1.57 -9.29
N ILE A 121 0.38 0.84 -8.81
CA ILE A 121 0.21 -0.23 -7.83
C ILE A 121 0.86 0.19 -6.50
N ASP A 122 0.04 0.34 -5.46
CA ASP A 122 0.53 0.51 -4.09
C ASP A 122 0.97 -0.85 -3.53
N GLY A 123 2.26 -1.09 -3.57
CA GLY A 123 2.91 -2.29 -3.07
C GLY A 123 3.36 -2.21 -1.61
N ALA A 124 2.92 -1.18 -0.88
CA ALA A 124 3.41 -0.90 0.47
C ALA A 124 3.26 -2.08 1.45
N GLN A 125 2.21 -2.88 1.32
CA GLN A 125 2.08 -4.12 2.09
C GLN A 125 2.77 -5.30 1.39
N ALA A 126 2.65 -5.41 0.08
CA ALA A 126 3.11 -6.58 -0.66
C ALA A 126 4.64 -6.79 -0.61
N ILE A 127 5.41 -5.70 -0.53
CA ILE A 127 6.87 -5.73 -0.72
C ILE A 127 7.61 -6.61 0.28
N ALA A 128 7.06 -6.84 1.48
CA ALA A 128 7.65 -7.72 2.48
C ALA A 128 7.14 -9.17 2.40
N HIS A 129 5.99 -9.40 1.73
CA HIS A 129 5.27 -10.67 1.79
C HIS A 129 5.37 -11.50 0.50
N THR A 130 5.67 -10.87 -0.65
CA THR A 130 5.71 -11.57 -1.94
C THR A 130 6.80 -11.00 -2.85
N PRO A 131 7.44 -11.84 -3.68
CA PRO A 131 8.38 -11.34 -4.67
C PRO A 131 7.65 -10.43 -5.68
N ILE A 132 8.33 -9.36 -6.07
CA ILE A 132 7.81 -8.40 -7.05
C ILE A 132 8.76 -8.34 -8.23
N ASP A 133 8.22 -8.62 -9.41
CA ASP A 133 8.89 -8.43 -10.69
C ASP A 133 8.09 -7.43 -11.54
N VAL A 134 8.58 -6.19 -11.61
CA VAL A 134 7.86 -5.12 -12.32
C VAL A 134 7.90 -5.28 -13.84
N LYS A 135 8.87 -6.07 -14.36
CA LYS A 135 8.92 -6.41 -15.80
C LYS A 135 7.82 -7.40 -16.15
N GLU A 136 7.68 -8.45 -15.33
CA GLU A 136 6.65 -9.47 -15.52
C GLU A 136 5.24 -8.88 -15.30
N LEU A 137 5.07 -8.09 -14.24
CA LEU A 137 3.81 -7.38 -13.96
C LEU A 137 3.44 -6.39 -15.07
N ASP A 138 4.46 -5.79 -15.70
CA ASP A 138 4.29 -4.78 -16.75
C ASP A 138 3.45 -3.56 -16.30
N CYS A 139 3.45 -3.24 -14.98
CA CYS A 139 2.80 -2.06 -14.42
C CYS A 139 3.56 -0.79 -14.79
N ASP A 140 2.86 0.35 -14.82
CA ASP A 140 3.48 1.63 -15.17
C ASP A 140 4.19 2.26 -13.97
N PHE A 141 3.57 2.16 -12.79
CA PHE A 141 4.11 2.65 -11.52
C PHE A 141 3.91 1.60 -10.43
N TYR A 142 4.94 1.44 -9.59
CA TYR A 142 4.89 0.62 -8.38
C TYR A 142 5.55 1.36 -7.23
N CYS A 143 4.93 1.43 -6.07
CA CYS A 143 5.50 2.16 -4.94
C CYS A 143 5.43 1.38 -3.63
N PHE A 144 6.39 1.68 -2.73
CA PHE A 144 6.36 1.14 -1.38
C PHE A 144 7.14 2.03 -0.40
N SER A 145 6.98 1.76 0.89
CA SER A 145 7.70 2.41 1.99
C SER A 145 8.75 1.47 2.58
N GLY A 146 9.96 1.99 2.79
CA GLY A 146 11.09 1.19 3.29
C GLY A 146 10.86 0.59 4.68
N HIS A 147 10.19 1.32 5.57
CA HIS A 147 9.89 0.82 6.92
C HIS A 147 8.96 -0.39 6.97
N LYS A 148 8.24 -0.69 5.89
CA LYS A 148 7.42 -1.90 5.77
C LYS A 148 8.22 -3.09 5.24
N LEU A 149 9.43 -2.85 4.75
CA LEU A 149 10.40 -3.85 4.31
C LEU A 149 11.56 -3.99 5.31
N PHE A 150 11.29 -3.84 6.61
CA PHE A 150 12.28 -3.87 7.70
C PHE A 150 13.37 -2.79 7.61
N GLY A 151 13.20 -1.80 6.73
CA GLY A 151 14.11 -0.68 6.53
C GLY A 151 13.78 0.53 7.40
N PRO A 152 14.58 1.60 7.32
CA PRO A 152 14.34 2.82 8.06
C PRO A 152 13.06 3.55 7.65
N THR A 153 12.49 4.32 8.58
CA THR A 153 11.43 5.30 8.30
C THR A 153 11.97 6.43 7.41
N GLY A 154 11.08 7.16 6.75
CA GLY A 154 11.46 8.30 5.89
C GLY A 154 12.17 7.87 4.61
N THR A 155 11.97 6.63 4.17
CA THR A 155 12.44 6.10 2.89
C THR A 155 11.30 5.44 2.14
N GLY A 156 11.28 5.59 0.84
CA GLY A 156 10.34 4.93 -0.07
C GLY A 156 10.90 4.85 -1.47
N ILE A 157 10.22 4.10 -2.29
CA ILE A 157 10.56 3.88 -3.68
C ILE A 157 9.34 4.14 -4.55
N LEU A 158 9.56 4.87 -5.64
CA LEU A 158 8.70 4.86 -6.80
C LEU A 158 9.46 4.17 -7.94
N TYR A 159 8.95 3.06 -8.42
CA TYR A 159 9.29 2.53 -9.73
C TYR A 159 8.39 3.20 -10.78
N SER A 160 8.98 3.65 -11.86
CA SER A 160 8.27 4.14 -13.03
C SER A 160 8.90 3.58 -14.29
N LYS A 161 8.07 3.07 -15.22
CA LYS A 161 8.57 2.70 -16.53
C LYS A 161 9.28 3.87 -17.21
N SER A 162 10.41 3.58 -17.88
CA SER A 162 11.23 4.59 -18.60
C SER A 162 10.40 5.49 -19.51
N ARG A 163 9.42 4.93 -20.25
CA ARG A 163 8.55 5.69 -21.17
C ARG A 163 7.71 6.80 -20.51
N HIS A 164 7.52 6.75 -19.18
CA HIS A 164 6.77 7.75 -18.45
C HIS A 164 7.66 8.79 -17.79
N LEU A 165 8.90 8.44 -17.47
CA LEU A 165 9.81 9.30 -16.72
C LEU A 165 10.02 10.66 -17.38
N ASP A 166 10.18 10.71 -18.71
CA ASP A 166 10.34 11.97 -19.46
C ASP A 166 9.13 12.90 -19.38
N ARG A 167 7.97 12.36 -19.02
CA ARG A 167 6.71 13.11 -18.89
C ARG A 167 6.51 13.70 -17.50
N PHE A 168 7.38 13.37 -16.53
CA PHE A 168 7.32 13.95 -15.20
C PHE A 168 7.82 15.38 -15.21
N ILE A 169 6.98 16.27 -14.71
CA ILE A 169 7.32 17.66 -14.44
C ILE A 169 7.61 17.77 -12.95
N PRO A 170 8.82 18.16 -12.52
CA PRO A 170 9.14 18.31 -11.10
C PRO A 170 8.13 19.21 -10.39
N HIS A 171 7.71 18.83 -9.18
CA HIS A 171 6.83 19.64 -8.33
C HIS A 171 7.53 20.13 -7.05
N LYS A 172 8.71 19.60 -6.75
CA LYS A 172 9.62 20.08 -5.71
C LYS A 172 10.87 20.61 -6.40
N PHE A 173 11.35 21.74 -5.96
CA PHE A 173 12.47 22.44 -6.59
C PHE A 173 13.53 22.80 -5.55
N GLY A 174 14.80 22.75 -5.93
CA GLY A 174 15.92 23.10 -5.05
C GLY A 174 17.26 22.57 -5.55
N GLY A 175 18.21 22.46 -4.65
CA GLY A 175 19.53 21.89 -4.94
C GLY A 175 19.44 20.39 -5.23
N GLY A 176 20.47 19.82 -5.83
CA GLY A 176 20.61 18.39 -6.14
C GLY A 176 19.87 17.91 -7.40
N MET A 177 18.84 18.64 -7.84
CA MET A 177 17.98 18.26 -8.96
C MET A 177 18.21 19.09 -10.24
N VAL A 178 19.15 20.04 -10.19
CA VAL A 178 19.43 21.00 -11.27
C VAL A 178 20.79 20.71 -11.92
N ASP A 179 20.87 20.90 -13.24
CA ASP A 179 22.10 20.80 -14.01
C ASP A 179 22.80 22.16 -14.07
N ASN A 180 22.06 23.22 -14.45
CA ASN A 180 22.56 24.57 -14.52
C ASN A 180 21.57 25.56 -13.89
N VAL A 181 22.10 26.59 -13.20
CA VAL A 181 21.30 27.65 -12.57
C VAL A 181 21.95 29.00 -12.84
N SER A 182 21.15 29.95 -13.32
CA SER A 182 21.48 31.35 -13.44
C SER A 182 20.55 32.21 -12.62
N LEU A 183 20.77 33.53 -12.56
CA LEU A 183 19.86 34.46 -11.90
C LEU A 183 18.43 34.46 -12.49
N TYR A 184 18.28 34.05 -13.76
CA TYR A 184 17.04 34.20 -14.51
C TYR A 184 16.45 32.86 -15.03
N GLY A 185 17.12 31.71 -14.77
CA GLY A 185 16.64 30.42 -15.23
C GLY A 185 17.49 29.26 -14.79
N ASN A 186 16.97 28.08 -15.00
CA ASN A 186 17.64 26.82 -14.67
C ASN A 186 17.34 25.74 -15.70
N SER A 187 18.18 24.68 -15.70
CA SER A 187 17.92 23.40 -16.32
C SER A 187 17.97 22.29 -15.28
N PHE A 188 17.26 21.20 -15.52
CA PHE A 188 17.17 20.08 -14.58
C PHE A 188 18.17 18.99 -14.94
N SER A 189 18.65 18.29 -13.91
CA SER A 189 19.48 17.10 -14.04
C SER A 189 18.73 15.96 -14.76
N GLU A 190 19.52 14.97 -15.18
CA GLU A 190 18.98 13.72 -15.72
C GLU A 190 18.13 12.97 -14.69
N LEU A 191 17.26 12.09 -15.19
CA LEU A 191 16.48 11.19 -14.35
C LEU A 191 17.37 10.14 -13.69
N PRO A 192 17.08 9.77 -12.46
CA PRO A 192 15.90 10.15 -11.63
C PRO A 192 16.12 11.45 -10.84
N HIS A 193 17.34 12.03 -10.82
CA HIS A 193 17.76 13.10 -9.92
C HIS A 193 16.90 14.36 -10.00
N ARG A 194 16.36 14.70 -11.18
CA ARG A 194 15.45 15.85 -11.31
C ARG A 194 14.15 15.71 -10.52
N LEU A 195 13.83 14.51 -10.00
CA LEU A 195 12.66 14.25 -9.17
C LEU A 195 12.99 14.14 -7.67
N GLU A 196 14.28 14.25 -7.32
CA GLU A 196 14.85 14.07 -5.98
C GLU A 196 15.46 15.38 -5.45
N ALA A 197 14.59 16.40 -5.24
CA ALA A 197 15.05 17.72 -4.81
C ALA A 197 15.57 17.73 -3.37
N GLY A 198 16.72 18.38 -3.15
CA GLY A 198 17.40 18.52 -1.87
C GLY A 198 18.38 17.40 -1.59
N THR A 199 19.08 17.49 -0.44
CA THR A 199 19.96 16.40 0.00
C THR A 199 19.11 15.19 0.36
N PRO A 200 19.33 14.01 -0.26
CA PRO A 200 18.54 12.82 0.02
C PRO A 200 18.80 12.27 1.43
N ASN A 201 17.91 11.43 1.92
CA ASN A 201 18.10 10.67 3.16
C ASN A 201 19.14 9.55 2.94
N ILE A 202 20.42 9.92 2.87
CA ILE A 202 21.53 9.03 2.50
C ILE A 202 21.60 7.82 3.44
N SER A 203 21.59 8.06 4.76
CA SER A 203 21.67 6.99 5.77
C SER A 203 20.45 6.05 5.69
N GLY A 204 19.26 6.61 5.47
CA GLY A 204 18.03 5.83 5.31
C GLY A 204 18.06 4.97 4.06
N VAL A 205 18.54 5.49 2.93
CA VAL A 205 18.65 4.71 1.67
C VAL A 205 19.67 3.59 1.77
N ILE A 206 20.82 3.83 2.44
CA ILE A 206 21.81 2.79 2.72
C ILE A 206 21.20 1.71 3.62
N GLY A 207 20.50 2.11 4.69
CA GLY A 207 19.80 1.18 5.58
C GLY A 207 18.71 0.38 4.86
N LEU A 208 17.97 1.00 3.92
CA LEU A 208 17.01 0.27 3.08
C LEU A 208 17.73 -0.77 2.20
N GLY A 209 18.91 -0.45 1.68
CA GLY A 209 19.74 -1.39 0.94
C GLY A 209 20.10 -2.64 1.75
N GLU A 210 20.43 -2.47 3.04
CA GLU A 210 20.70 -3.60 3.96
C GLU A 210 19.42 -4.40 4.27
N ALA A 211 18.27 -3.74 4.45
CA ALA A 211 16.99 -4.42 4.60
C ALA A 211 16.63 -5.28 3.37
N VAL A 212 16.89 -4.77 2.17
CA VAL A 212 16.72 -5.53 0.91
C VAL A 212 17.62 -6.77 0.89
N LYS A 213 18.90 -6.65 1.32
CA LYS A 213 19.82 -7.78 1.41
C LYS A 213 19.32 -8.81 2.42
N PHE A 214 18.85 -8.36 3.59
CA PHE A 214 18.28 -9.22 4.62
C PHE A 214 17.10 -10.02 4.08
N VAL A 215 16.08 -9.39 3.47
CA VAL A 215 14.92 -10.09 2.91
C VAL A 215 15.34 -11.08 1.81
N LYS A 216 16.30 -10.72 0.96
CA LYS A 216 16.83 -11.62 -0.06
C LYS A 216 17.58 -12.81 0.55
N SER A 217 18.26 -12.64 1.68
CA SER A 217 18.97 -13.73 2.38
C SER A 217 18.02 -14.70 3.08
N VAL A 218 16.90 -14.21 3.62
CA VAL A 218 15.82 -15.06 4.16
C VAL A 218 15.13 -15.81 3.01
N GLY A 219 14.83 -15.11 1.94
CA GLY A 219 14.15 -15.63 0.76
C GLY A 219 12.62 -15.64 0.89
N PHE A 220 11.94 -15.21 -0.16
CA PHE A 220 10.47 -15.15 -0.15
C PHE A 220 9.78 -16.50 0.00
N GLY A 221 10.41 -17.61 -0.40
CA GLY A 221 9.85 -18.94 -0.16
C GLY A 221 9.69 -19.23 1.33
N VAL A 222 10.71 -18.95 2.13
CA VAL A 222 10.68 -19.12 3.59
C VAL A 222 9.68 -18.16 4.24
N ILE A 223 9.66 -16.90 3.79
CA ILE A 223 8.72 -15.90 4.29
C ILE A 223 7.27 -16.37 4.07
N GLN A 224 6.94 -16.79 2.85
CA GLN A 224 5.59 -17.20 2.49
C GLN A 224 5.15 -18.47 3.22
N GLU A 225 6.04 -19.45 3.40
CA GLU A 225 5.75 -20.66 4.16
C GLU A 225 5.41 -20.33 5.62
N LEU A 226 6.26 -19.51 6.27
CA LEU A 226 6.06 -19.10 7.65
C LEU A 226 4.75 -18.30 7.82
N GLU A 227 4.50 -17.33 6.94
CA GLU A 227 3.32 -16.48 6.99
C GLU A 227 2.03 -17.24 6.67
N THR A 228 2.10 -18.27 5.82
CA THR A 228 0.97 -19.17 5.58
C THR A 228 0.59 -19.92 6.85
N ASN A 229 1.58 -20.51 7.52
CA ASN A 229 1.37 -21.22 8.78
C ASN A 229 0.77 -20.28 9.86
N PHE A 230 1.29 -19.07 9.99
CA PHE A 230 0.74 -18.08 10.91
C PHE A 230 -0.70 -17.71 10.55
N THR A 231 -0.97 -17.53 9.26
CA THR A 231 -2.30 -17.14 8.78
C THR A 231 -3.32 -18.23 9.07
N GLU A 232 -3.00 -19.48 8.82
CA GLU A 232 -3.87 -20.62 9.10
C GLU A 232 -4.11 -20.77 10.60
N LYS A 233 -3.05 -20.77 11.43
CA LYS A 233 -3.16 -20.88 12.89
C LYS A 233 -3.98 -19.73 13.48
N PHE A 234 -3.68 -18.49 13.09
CA PHE A 234 -4.37 -17.31 13.64
C PHE A 234 -5.86 -17.28 13.24
N ASN A 235 -6.18 -17.57 11.97
CA ASN A 235 -7.56 -17.67 11.52
C ASN A 235 -8.33 -18.76 12.27
N HIS A 236 -7.73 -19.95 12.43
CA HIS A 236 -8.34 -21.05 13.15
C HIS A 236 -8.62 -20.70 14.62
N GLU A 237 -7.67 -20.10 15.31
CA GLU A 237 -7.85 -19.70 16.71
C GLU A 237 -8.84 -18.53 16.86
N LEU A 238 -8.80 -17.54 15.96
CA LEU A 238 -9.70 -16.40 16.00
C LEU A 238 -11.16 -16.83 15.73
N SER A 239 -11.37 -17.84 14.88
CA SER A 239 -12.72 -18.38 14.60
C SER A 239 -13.40 -19.04 15.81
N LYS A 240 -12.63 -19.39 16.84
CA LYS A 240 -13.14 -19.93 18.12
C LYS A 240 -13.52 -18.84 19.13
N VAL A 241 -13.30 -17.56 18.78
CA VAL A 241 -13.63 -16.44 19.67
C VAL A 241 -15.05 -15.99 19.39
N ASP A 242 -15.92 -16.13 20.40
CA ASP A 242 -17.32 -15.75 20.30
C ASP A 242 -17.49 -14.26 20.00
N ASN A 243 -18.44 -13.92 19.12
CA ASN A 243 -18.76 -12.56 18.70
C ASN A 243 -17.57 -11.81 18.04
N CYS A 244 -16.61 -12.54 17.50
CA CYS A 244 -15.53 -11.96 16.71
C CYS A 244 -16.00 -11.75 15.28
N VAL A 245 -15.97 -10.49 14.82
CA VAL A 245 -16.27 -10.09 13.44
C VAL A 245 -14.95 -9.80 12.74
N LEU A 246 -14.57 -10.67 11.81
CA LEU A 246 -13.34 -10.54 11.03
C LEU A 246 -13.62 -9.76 9.73
N VAL A 247 -12.82 -8.75 9.44
CA VAL A 247 -12.94 -7.94 8.22
C VAL A 247 -12.32 -8.68 7.03
N GLY A 248 -13.13 -8.87 5.98
CA GLY A 248 -12.78 -9.61 4.78
C GLY A 248 -12.87 -11.12 4.93
N SER A 249 -13.71 -11.72 4.12
CA SER A 249 -14.00 -13.17 4.11
C SER A 249 -13.08 -13.98 3.19
N GLY A 250 -12.27 -13.30 2.37
CA GLY A 250 -11.41 -13.93 1.37
C GLY A 250 -10.10 -14.50 1.94
N PRO A 251 -9.34 -15.20 1.08
CA PRO A 251 -8.02 -15.71 1.44
C PRO A 251 -7.05 -14.55 1.74
N ARG A 252 -6.23 -14.73 2.77
CA ARG A 252 -5.17 -13.79 3.13
C ARG A 252 -3.85 -14.23 2.54
N SER A 253 -3.15 -13.28 1.92
CA SER A 253 -1.81 -13.48 1.37
C SER A 253 -0.73 -12.78 2.20
N ALA A 254 -1.14 -12.12 3.28
CA ALA A 254 -0.29 -11.59 4.34
C ALA A 254 -0.98 -11.81 5.68
N PRO A 255 -0.23 -12.06 6.77
CA PRO A 255 -0.79 -12.35 8.09
C PRO A 255 -1.29 -11.06 8.78
N ILE A 256 -2.29 -10.45 8.19
CA ILE A 256 -2.95 -9.21 8.63
C ILE A 256 -4.41 -9.54 8.99
N PHE A 257 -4.79 -9.30 10.24
CA PHE A 257 -6.08 -9.64 10.80
C PHE A 257 -6.74 -8.40 11.39
N THR A 258 -7.74 -7.88 10.71
CA THR A 258 -8.56 -6.79 11.21
C THR A 258 -9.89 -7.36 11.70
N PHE A 259 -10.22 -7.09 12.94
CA PHE A 259 -11.41 -7.68 13.59
C PHE A 259 -12.00 -6.73 14.65
N ASN A 260 -13.24 -7.01 15.03
CA ASN A 260 -13.89 -6.45 16.20
C ASN A 260 -14.53 -7.56 17.03
N ILE A 261 -14.79 -7.25 18.30
CA ILE A 261 -15.60 -8.08 19.18
C ILE A 261 -16.91 -7.35 19.42
N GLU A 262 -18.04 -7.97 19.10
CA GLU A 262 -19.36 -7.36 19.30
C GLU A 262 -19.57 -6.95 20.76
N GLY A 263 -20.05 -5.72 20.94
CA GLY A 263 -20.29 -5.14 22.26
C GLY A 263 -19.03 -4.58 22.95
N ILE A 264 -17.84 -4.64 22.32
CA ILE A 264 -16.60 -4.06 22.85
C ILE A 264 -16.07 -3.00 21.89
N HIS A 265 -15.77 -1.80 22.42
CA HIS A 265 -15.16 -0.74 21.62
C HIS A 265 -13.72 -1.12 21.25
N HIS A 266 -13.34 -0.97 19.98
CA HIS A 266 -12.02 -1.35 19.47
C HIS A 266 -10.86 -0.70 20.21
N TYR A 267 -11.03 0.53 20.66
CA TYR A 267 -10.00 1.24 21.43
C TYR A 267 -9.77 0.62 22.79
N ASP A 268 -10.84 0.29 23.54
CA ASP A 268 -10.75 -0.32 24.85
C ASP A 268 -10.08 -1.69 24.77
N LEU A 269 -10.44 -2.48 23.74
CA LEU A 269 -9.80 -3.77 23.48
C LEU A 269 -8.30 -3.62 23.21
N ALA A 270 -7.91 -2.70 22.32
CA ALA A 270 -6.51 -2.48 21.98
C ALA A 270 -5.71 -1.93 23.15
N SER A 271 -6.30 -1.02 23.95
CA SER A 271 -5.66 -0.46 25.15
C SER A 271 -5.41 -1.57 26.17
N LEU A 272 -6.39 -2.42 26.43
CA LEU A 272 -6.24 -3.51 27.40
C LEU A 272 -5.22 -4.57 26.90
N LEU A 273 -5.19 -4.88 25.59
CA LEU A 273 -4.17 -5.75 25.02
C LEU A 273 -2.75 -5.17 25.21
N SER A 274 -2.61 -3.84 25.08
CA SER A 274 -1.33 -3.14 25.27
C SER A 274 -0.80 -3.27 26.71
N GLU A 275 -1.68 -3.28 27.74
CA GLU A 275 -1.29 -3.50 29.12
C GLU A 275 -0.65 -4.89 29.34
N TYR A 276 -0.94 -5.83 28.46
CA TYR A 276 -0.32 -7.16 28.45
C TYR A 276 0.82 -7.30 27.43
N ASN A 277 1.39 -6.20 26.96
CA ASN A 277 2.47 -6.15 25.96
C ASN A 277 2.08 -6.73 24.60
N ILE A 278 0.80 -6.73 24.25
CA ILE A 278 0.31 -7.12 22.92
C ILE A 278 0.13 -5.85 22.07
N CYS A 279 1.00 -5.68 21.10
CA CYS A 279 0.96 -4.53 20.20
C CYS A 279 -0.04 -4.76 19.07
N THR A 280 -1.16 -4.02 19.10
CA THR A 280 -2.14 -3.98 18.01
C THR A 280 -2.36 -2.53 17.57
N ARG A 281 -3.01 -2.35 16.43
CA ARG A 281 -3.46 -1.04 15.98
C ARG A 281 -4.98 -0.97 16.01
N SER A 282 -5.55 0.15 16.46
CA SER A 282 -7.00 0.34 16.48
C SER A 282 -7.44 1.62 15.75
N GLY A 283 -8.72 1.71 15.43
CA GLY A 283 -9.35 2.82 14.74
C GLY A 283 -9.64 2.55 13.28
N HIS A 284 -9.61 3.59 12.44
CA HIS A 284 -9.87 3.48 10.99
C HIS A 284 -8.71 2.89 10.19
N LEU A 285 -7.56 2.65 10.81
CA LEU A 285 -6.37 1.99 10.22
C LEU A 285 -5.86 2.65 8.93
N CYS A 286 -6.10 3.96 8.76
CA CYS A 286 -5.84 4.74 7.55
C CYS A 286 -6.59 4.25 6.30
N SER A 287 -7.76 3.61 6.47
CA SER A 287 -8.66 3.14 5.40
C SER A 287 -10.12 3.34 5.84
N GLN A 288 -10.44 4.55 6.30
CA GLN A 288 -11.75 4.88 6.88
C GLN A 288 -12.92 4.48 5.96
N PRO A 289 -12.95 4.80 4.66
CA PRO A 289 -14.07 4.40 3.80
C PRO A 289 -14.30 2.89 3.78
N MET A 290 -13.23 2.09 3.76
CA MET A 290 -13.32 0.63 3.79
C MET A 290 -13.88 0.12 5.13
N ILE A 291 -13.45 0.68 6.25
CA ILE A 291 -13.94 0.30 7.58
C ILE A 291 -15.43 0.65 7.72
N GLU A 292 -15.84 1.83 7.26
CA GLU A 292 -17.25 2.26 7.27
C GLU A 292 -18.13 1.42 6.33
N MET A 293 -17.62 1.03 5.16
CA MET A 293 -18.29 0.12 4.22
C MET A 293 -18.54 -1.26 4.84
N CYS A 294 -17.69 -1.70 5.76
CA CYS A 294 -17.90 -2.92 6.55
C CYS A 294 -18.89 -2.71 7.72
N GLY A 295 -19.52 -1.54 7.86
CA GLY A 295 -20.45 -1.22 8.95
C GLY A 295 -19.78 -0.98 10.30
N LEU A 296 -18.48 -0.63 10.31
CA LEU A 296 -17.68 -0.46 11.52
C LEU A 296 -17.26 0.99 11.71
N ASN A 297 -17.19 1.44 12.97
CA ASN A 297 -16.67 2.77 13.37
C ASN A 297 -15.16 2.74 13.69
N GLY A 298 -14.51 1.64 13.42
CA GLY A 298 -13.12 1.35 13.71
C GLY A 298 -12.94 -0.14 13.97
N ALA A 299 -11.71 -0.61 13.98
CA ALA A 299 -11.40 -2.02 14.21
C ALA A 299 -10.04 -2.18 14.91
N VAL A 300 -9.78 -3.35 15.46
CA VAL A 300 -8.45 -3.75 15.94
C VAL A 300 -7.76 -4.53 14.83
N ARG A 301 -6.47 -4.25 14.60
CA ARG A 301 -5.63 -5.00 13.66
C ARG A 301 -4.44 -5.62 14.37
N ALA A 302 -4.34 -6.94 14.29
CA ALA A 302 -3.12 -7.69 14.56
C ALA A 302 -2.38 -7.97 13.25
N SER A 303 -1.07 -7.87 13.26
CA SER A 303 -0.22 -8.16 12.10
C SER A 303 0.98 -8.95 12.57
N LEU A 304 1.29 -10.03 11.85
CA LEU A 304 2.44 -10.89 12.11
C LEU A 304 3.48 -10.74 11.00
N SER A 305 4.70 -11.12 11.27
CA SER A 305 5.78 -11.09 10.31
C SER A 305 6.85 -12.12 10.66
N ILE A 306 7.93 -12.20 9.88
CA ILE A 306 9.00 -13.17 10.02
C ILE A 306 9.71 -13.18 11.39
N TYR A 307 9.53 -12.16 12.21
CA TYR A 307 10.09 -12.07 13.57
C TYR A 307 9.14 -12.58 14.65
N ASN A 308 7.93 -12.99 14.29
CA ASN A 308 6.97 -13.62 15.21
C ASN A 308 7.16 -15.13 15.27
N ASN A 309 6.54 -15.76 16.27
CA ASN A 309 6.53 -17.19 16.45
C ASN A 309 5.13 -17.70 16.88
N GLU A 310 4.96 -19.00 16.92
CA GLU A 310 3.68 -19.62 17.28
C GLU A 310 3.26 -19.40 18.73
N GLU A 311 4.22 -19.33 19.66
CA GLU A 311 3.96 -19.08 21.07
C GLU A 311 3.33 -17.68 21.27
N GLU A 312 3.75 -16.69 20.50
CA GLU A 312 3.16 -15.36 20.52
C GLU A 312 1.71 -15.36 20.04
N ILE A 313 1.34 -16.21 19.06
CA ILE A 313 -0.04 -16.39 18.62
C ILE A 313 -0.87 -17.00 19.75
N GLU A 314 -0.36 -18.02 20.41
CA GLU A 314 -1.03 -18.68 21.54
C GLU A 314 -1.25 -17.71 22.71
N ASN A 315 -0.21 -16.95 23.07
CA ASN A 315 -0.29 -15.93 24.09
C ASN A 315 -1.29 -14.84 23.72
N PHE A 316 -1.29 -14.38 22.46
CA PHE A 316 -2.27 -13.41 21.97
C PHE A 316 -3.70 -13.90 22.21
N MET A 317 -4.01 -15.16 21.88
CA MET A 317 -5.36 -15.71 22.04
C MET A 317 -5.77 -15.86 23.52
N VAL A 318 -4.82 -16.23 24.40
CA VAL A 318 -5.06 -16.28 25.85
C VAL A 318 -5.42 -14.89 26.39
N ILE A 319 -4.63 -13.89 26.03
CA ILE A 319 -4.81 -12.50 26.46
C ILE A 319 -6.09 -11.91 25.87
N LEU A 320 -6.37 -12.15 24.58
CA LEU A 320 -7.62 -11.71 23.94
C LEU A 320 -8.85 -12.20 24.67
N LYS A 321 -8.91 -13.48 25.02
CA LYS A 321 -10.04 -14.07 25.79
C LYS A 321 -10.17 -13.44 27.19
N LYS A 322 -9.05 -13.18 27.87
CA LYS A 322 -9.05 -12.46 29.16
C LYS A 322 -9.58 -11.02 29.02
N ALA A 323 -9.12 -10.30 27.98
CA ALA A 323 -9.55 -8.93 27.72
C ALA A 323 -11.05 -8.87 27.43
N ILE A 324 -11.57 -9.76 26.58
CA ILE A 324 -13.00 -9.88 26.30
C ILE A 324 -13.81 -10.14 27.57
N SER A 325 -13.37 -11.09 28.41
CA SER A 325 -14.04 -11.41 29.66
C SER A 325 -14.05 -10.25 30.64
N PHE A 326 -13.02 -9.40 30.66
CA PHE A 326 -12.93 -8.21 31.49
C PHE A 326 -13.86 -7.10 30.99
N LEU A 327 -13.88 -6.82 29.69
CA LEU A 327 -14.62 -5.72 29.08
C LEU A 327 -16.12 -5.98 28.91
N LYS A 328 -16.58 -7.23 29.03
CA LYS A 328 -18.00 -7.60 29.02
C LYS A 328 -18.65 -7.61 30.39
N ARG A 329 -17.92 -7.30 31.48
CA ARG A 329 -18.45 -7.14 32.84
C ARG A 329 -19.00 -5.73 33.05
#